data_8be1c903adac7601d8577151c9e001b9
#
_entry.id   8be1c903adac7601d8577151c9e001b9
#
_cell.length_a   1.000
_cell.length_b   1.000
_cell.length_c   1.000
_cell.angle_alpha   90.00
_cell.angle_beta   90.00
_cell.angle_gamma   90.00
#
_symmetry.space_group_name_H-M   'P 1'
#
loop_
_entity.id
_entity.type
_entity.pdbx_description
1 polymer ?
#
loop_
_entity_poly.entity_id
_entity_poly.type
_entity_poly.pdbx_seq_one_letter_code
_entity_poly.pdbx_strand_id
1 'polypeptide(L)'
;MKDLIKFTLAAAMLASPAFSGGWEASRLDTSMMYQDGMYAEVGSSSIDYDVNGTTQASKTHKMAKDQTRTNLGFKAQYGDFDIGLATYMSGAIQLDGQSAHSTGCPGTLAACSVVPSADVTVDSLALLTRYRINENMSVLGGLNRYEVSNATVTSLGGYYVVNGDEIAPIAGVAYENKEIALRVELMLQTETDVTLSASSSTSAAVATTAVTGAKMVIPQTLTLNFQSGIAEDTLLFGSIHKADWQTAQINIPANATGPVAAIDSDFGDRTAYSVGIGRKITEDFSVLGSYATEDGGGATSTDPFTLTDGSQTLAVGARYTYENMTISGGYSYTKVGDVTMTHSTGLSSTYTDNKVTGLGLKIGFSF
;
A
#
# COMPACT_ATOMS: atom_id res chain seq x y z
N MET A 1 -32.59 7.97 -0.96
CA MET A 1 -31.26 8.22 -1.53
C MET A 1 -30.33 8.98 -0.59
N LYS A 2 -30.82 9.87 0.32
CA LYS A 2 -29.94 10.59 1.25
C LYS A 2 -29.06 9.69 2.14
N ASP A 3 -29.47 8.47 2.42
CA ASP A 3 -28.73 7.52 3.26
C ASP A 3 -27.73 6.65 2.50
N LEU A 4 -27.77 6.64 1.15
CA LEU A 4 -26.77 5.96 0.32
C LEU A 4 -25.40 6.64 0.36
N ILE A 5 -25.35 7.96 0.63
CA ILE A 5 -24.10 8.74 0.71
C ILE A 5 -23.22 8.23 1.85
N LYS A 6 -23.81 7.67 2.90
CA LYS A 6 -23.09 7.09 4.04
C LYS A 6 -22.41 5.75 3.72
N PHE A 7 -22.57 5.24 2.49
CA PHE A 7 -22.06 3.94 2.03
C PHE A 7 -20.53 3.92 1.75
N THR A 8 -19.79 4.88 2.25
CA THR A 8 -18.37 5.02 1.95
C THR A 8 -17.56 3.83 2.44
N LEU A 9 -17.20 3.05 1.53
CA LEU A 9 -16.08 2.14 1.29
C LEU A 9 -15.27 1.60 2.49
N ALA A 10 -15.73 0.51 3.07
CA ALA A 10 -14.83 -0.46 3.71
C ALA A 10 -13.95 -1.22 2.68
N ALA A 11 -14.29 -1.14 1.38
CA ALA A 11 -13.58 -1.84 0.31
C ALA A 11 -12.17 -1.29 0.04
N ALA A 12 -11.89 -0.03 0.32
CA ALA A 12 -10.57 0.55 0.13
C ALA A 12 -9.49 -0.09 1.02
N MET A 13 -9.85 -0.63 2.18
CA MET A 13 -8.91 -1.30 3.08
C MET A 13 -8.48 -2.69 2.59
N LEU A 14 -9.20 -3.29 1.66
CA LEU A 14 -9.01 -4.67 1.24
C LEU A 14 -8.34 -4.80 -0.14
N ALA A 15 -8.21 -3.70 -0.87
CA ALA A 15 -7.84 -3.71 -2.29
C ALA A 15 -6.39 -3.30 -2.56
N SER A 16 -5.52 -3.25 -1.56
CA SER A 16 -4.11 -2.95 -1.81
C SER A 16 -3.38 -4.23 -2.19
N PRO A 17 -3.04 -4.42 -3.47
CA PRO A 17 -2.17 -5.51 -3.87
C PRO A 17 -0.78 -5.32 -3.24
N ALA A 18 -0.19 -6.39 -2.83
CA ALA A 18 1.14 -6.39 -2.29
C ALA A 18 2.17 -6.60 -3.39
N PHE A 19 3.20 -5.79 -3.43
CA PHE A 19 4.48 -6.05 -4.12
C PHE A 19 4.49 -6.14 -5.66
N SER A 20 3.46 -5.73 -6.39
CA SER A 20 3.49 -5.91 -7.83
C SER A 20 4.18 -4.79 -8.61
N GLY A 21 4.30 -3.60 -8.07
CA GLY A 21 4.89 -2.50 -8.81
C GLY A 21 5.89 -1.65 -8.06
N GLY A 22 5.89 -1.75 -6.72
CA GLY A 22 6.72 -0.94 -5.86
C GLY A 22 6.50 -1.37 -4.40
N TRP A 23 6.74 -0.48 -3.47
CA TRP A 23 6.60 -0.75 -2.04
C TRP A 23 5.27 -0.26 -1.41
N GLU A 24 4.27 0.13 -2.23
CA GLU A 24 2.98 0.61 -1.73
C GLU A 24 2.24 -0.48 -0.94
N ALA A 25 1.90 -0.19 0.32
CA ALA A 25 1.16 -1.09 1.20
C ALA A 25 -0.31 -0.69 1.35
N SER A 26 -0.58 0.58 1.60
CA SER A 26 -1.93 1.15 1.68
C SER A 26 -1.94 2.55 1.09
N ARG A 27 -3.10 2.97 0.63
CA ARG A 27 -3.34 4.32 0.12
C ARG A 27 -4.05 5.18 1.14
N LEU A 28 -3.87 6.49 1.05
CA LEU A 28 -4.62 7.44 1.85
C LEU A 28 -6.12 7.31 1.57
N ASP A 29 -6.90 6.97 2.59
CA ASP A 29 -8.37 6.96 2.52
C ASP A 29 -8.91 8.36 2.83
N THR A 30 -9.35 9.06 1.80
CA THR A 30 -9.96 10.40 1.91
C THR A 30 -11.44 10.36 2.29
N SER A 31 -12.05 9.19 2.40
CA SER A 31 -13.49 9.02 2.61
C SER A 31 -14.00 9.67 3.90
N MET A 32 -13.16 9.76 4.91
CA MET A 32 -13.49 10.45 6.17
C MET A 32 -13.80 11.94 5.96
N MET A 33 -13.16 12.59 4.96
CA MET A 33 -13.35 14.01 4.66
C MET A 33 -14.77 14.35 4.16
N TYR A 34 -15.55 13.34 3.82
CA TYR A 34 -16.93 13.46 3.34
C TYR A 34 -17.99 13.05 4.37
N GLN A 35 -17.56 12.71 5.61
CA GLN A 35 -18.47 12.48 6.71
C GLN A 35 -19.00 13.84 7.23
N ASP A 36 -20.23 13.87 7.71
CA ASP A 36 -20.81 15.08 8.31
C ASP A 36 -20.22 15.34 9.70
N GLY A 37 -20.09 16.60 10.10
CA GLY A 37 -19.70 17.02 11.45
C GLY A 37 -18.29 16.60 11.85
N MET A 38 -18.14 16.11 13.06
CA MET A 38 -16.91 15.50 13.56
C MET A 38 -16.97 13.98 13.34
N TYR A 39 -15.85 13.40 12.93
CA TYR A 39 -15.76 11.97 12.68
C TYR A 39 -14.40 11.41 13.10
N ALA A 40 -14.40 10.24 13.69
CA ALA A 40 -13.20 9.51 14.04
C ALA A 40 -13.31 8.06 13.57
N GLU A 41 -12.22 7.45 13.13
CA GLU A 41 -12.20 6.04 12.75
C GLU A 41 -10.92 5.34 13.18
N VAL A 42 -11.04 4.06 13.44
CA VAL A 42 -9.92 3.14 13.62
C VAL A 42 -10.16 1.91 12.76
N GLY A 43 -9.11 1.52 12.05
CA GLY A 43 -9.13 0.31 11.23
C GLY A 43 -7.92 -0.57 11.50
N SER A 44 -8.10 -1.86 11.31
CA SER A 44 -7.03 -2.84 11.33
C SER A 44 -7.25 -3.87 10.24
N SER A 45 -6.19 -4.29 9.58
CA SER A 45 -6.22 -5.38 8.61
C SER A 45 -5.06 -6.34 8.81
N SER A 46 -5.35 -7.62 8.59
CA SER A 46 -4.35 -8.70 8.56
C SER A 46 -4.24 -9.21 7.13
N ILE A 47 -3.03 -9.21 6.60
CA ILE A 47 -2.70 -9.66 5.24
C ILE A 47 -1.80 -10.88 5.34
N ASP A 48 -2.24 -11.97 4.76
CA ASP A 48 -1.50 -13.23 4.66
C ASP A 48 -0.95 -13.39 3.24
N TYR A 49 0.36 -13.49 3.11
CA TYR A 49 1.08 -13.64 1.84
C TYR A 49 1.52 -15.08 1.64
N ASP A 50 0.79 -15.85 0.84
CA ASP A 50 1.23 -17.17 0.41
C ASP A 50 2.02 -17.04 -0.90
N VAL A 51 3.25 -16.48 -0.76
CA VAL A 51 4.17 -16.24 -1.88
C VAL A 51 5.39 -17.13 -1.73
N ASN A 52 5.48 -18.10 -2.62
CA ASN A 52 6.52 -19.12 -2.65
C ASN A 52 7.16 -19.15 -4.04
N GLY A 53 8.38 -19.64 -4.13
CA GLY A 53 9.09 -19.71 -5.41
C GLY A 53 10.08 -20.87 -5.49
N THR A 54 10.88 -20.84 -6.54
CA THR A 54 11.97 -21.80 -6.79
C THR A 54 13.20 -21.03 -7.22
N THR A 55 14.32 -21.23 -6.53
CA THR A 55 15.64 -20.71 -6.91
C THR A 55 16.54 -21.90 -7.20
N GLN A 56 17.05 -22.02 -8.44
CA GLN A 56 17.92 -23.11 -8.86
C GLN A 56 17.39 -24.52 -8.45
N ALA A 57 16.14 -24.82 -8.76
CA ALA A 57 15.46 -26.07 -8.41
C ALA A 57 15.25 -26.31 -6.89
N SER A 58 15.64 -25.40 -6.03
CA SER A 58 15.30 -25.42 -4.60
C SER A 58 14.01 -24.67 -4.39
N LYS A 59 13.00 -25.31 -3.80
CA LYS A 59 11.76 -24.64 -3.40
C LYS A 59 12.05 -23.67 -2.25
N THR A 60 11.50 -22.47 -2.35
CA THR A 60 11.45 -21.55 -1.22
C THR A 60 10.21 -21.86 -0.37
N HIS A 61 10.27 -21.52 0.91
CA HIS A 61 9.09 -21.35 1.73
C HIS A 61 8.49 -19.96 1.51
N LYS A 62 7.57 -19.56 2.37
CA LYS A 62 6.92 -18.26 2.37
C LYS A 62 7.95 -17.12 2.34
N MET A 63 8.05 -16.44 1.20
CA MET A 63 9.04 -15.39 0.96
C MET A 63 8.62 -14.03 1.49
N ALA A 64 7.33 -13.72 1.43
CA ALA A 64 6.78 -12.50 1.99
C ALA A 64 6.24 -12.75 3.39
N LYS A 65 6.51 -11.81 4.31
CA LYS A 65 6.00 -11.86 5.69
C LYS A 65 4.54 -11.39 5.72
N ASP A 66 3.76 -11.99 6.62
CA ASP A 66 2.41 -11.51 6.92
C ASP A 66 2.46 -10.11 7.55
N GLN A 67 1.46 -9.30 7.26
CA GLN A 67 1.39 -7.93 7.72
C GLN A 67 0.13 -7.69 8.54
N THR A 68 0.26 -6.92 9.61
CA THR A 68 -0.87 -6.27 10.27
C THR A 68 -0.73 -4.77 10.07
N ARG A 69 -1.78 -4.14 9.54
CA ARG A 69 -1.81 -2.71 9.27
C ARG A 69 -2.89 -2.08 10.13
N THR A 70 -2.57 -0.95 10.75
CA THR A 70 -3.52 -0.17 11.55
C THR A 70 -3.61 1.23 10.96
N ASN A 71 -4.82 1.77 10.86
CA ASN A 71 -5.06 3.13 10.43
C ASN A 71 -5.95 3.84 11.44
N LEU A 72 -5.70 5.13 11.62
CA LEU A 72 -6.52 6.03 12.42
C LEU A 72 -6.91 7.22 11.54
N GLY A 73 -8.12 7.70 11.69
CA GLY A 73 -8.61 8.89 11.04
C GLY A 73 -9.39 9.77 12.01
N PHE A 74 -9.22 11.06 11.90
CA PHE A 74 -10.02 12.05 12.60
C PHE A 74 -10.33 13.21 11.67
N LYS A 75 -11.57 13.70 11.69
CA LYS A 75 -12.00 14.84 10.91
C LYS A 75 -12.91 15.75 11.72
N ALA A 76 -12.73 17.05 11.59
CA ALA A 76 -13.61 18.07 12.15
C ALA A 76 -14.06 19.04 11.05
N GLN A 77 -15.31 19.49 11.14
CA GLN A 77 -15.91 20.44 10.22
C GLN A 77 -16.06 21.82 10.88
N TYR A 78 -15.63 22.86 10.14
CA TYR A 78 -15.74 24.26 10.55
C TYR A 78 -16.31 25.08 9.38
N GLY A 79 -17.64 25.26 9.38
CA GLY A 79 -18.32 25.92 8.25
C GLY A 79 -18.08 25.18 6.94
N ASP A 80 -17.46 25.86 5.97
CA ASP A 80 -17.12 25.30 4.67
C ASP A 80 -15.77 24.54 4.63
N PHE A 81 -15.06 24.49 5.75
CA PHE A 81 -13.79 23.79 5.87
C PHE A 81 -13.94 22.49 6.65
N ASP A 82 -13.26 21.46 6.19
CA ASP A 82 -12.98 20.24 6.93
C ASP A 82 -11.47 20.14 7.14
N ILE A 83 -11.07 19.72 8.35
CA ILE A 83 -9.67 19.41 8.67
C ILE A 83 -9.62 17.98 9.13
N GLY A 84 -8.71 17.20 8.56
CA GLY A 84 -8.54 15.77 8.85
C GLY A 84 -7.10 15.40 9.15
N LEU A 85 -6.93 14.41 10.00
CA LEU A 85 -5.67 13.74 10.28
C LEU A 85 -5.87 12.24 10.03
N ALA A 86 -4.92 11.61 9.35
CA ALA A 86 -4.93 10.17 9.15
C ALA A 86 -3.54 9.58 9.37
N THR A 87 -3.46 8.42 10.02
CA THR A 87 -2.24 7.60 10.07
C THR A 87 -2.48 6.29 9.37
N TYR A 88 -1.49 5.82 8.62
CA TYR A 88 -1.56 4.55 7.89
C TYR A 88 -0.17 4.08 7.49
N MET A 89 -0.01 2.78 7.23
CA MET A 89 1.20 2.24 6.63
C MET A 89 1.13 2.44 5.12
N SER A 90 1.86 3.40 4.57
CA SER A 90 1.84 3.68 3.13
C SER A 90 2.69 2.72 2.33
N GLY A 91 3.72 2.15 2.94
CA GLY A 91 4.63 1.25 2.23
C GLY A 91 5.19 0.13 3.10
N ALA A 92 5.55 -0.97 2.44
CA ALA A 92 6.25 -2.07 3.09
C ALA A 92 7.01 -2.93 2.07
N ILE A 93 8.24 -3.31 2.43
CA ILE A 93 9.00 -4.40 1.81
C ILE A 93 9.37 -5.34 2.95
N GLN A 94 8.61 -6.40 3.13
CA GLN A 94 8.80 -7.36 4.21
C GLN A 94 9.04 -8.76 3.65
N LEU A 95 10.31 -9.11 3.51
CA LEU A 95 10.77 -10.33 2.87
C LEU A 95 11.62 -11.17 3.84
N ASP A 96 11.54 -12.48 3.72
CA ASP A 96 12.30 -13.45 4.51
C ASP A 96 13.15 -14.38 3.64
N GLY A 97 13.91 -13.80 2.70
CA GLY A 97 14.69 -14.56 1.72
C GLY A 97 15.74 -15.48 2.34
N GLN A 98 16.36 -15.09 3.44
CA GLN A 98 17.39 -15.89 4.10
C GLN A 98 16.80 -17.11 4.83
N SER A 99 15.71 -16.94 5.59
CA SER A 99 15.06 -18.06 6.29
C SER A 99 14.35 -19.00 5.34
N ALA A 100 13.76 -18.48 4.27
CA ALA A 100 13.06 -19.27 3.27
C ALA A 100 13.97 -20.32 2.59
N HIS A 101 15.28 -20.09 2.56
CA HIS A 101 16.27 -21.00 1.96
C HIS A 101 17.02 -21.86 2.98
N SER A 102 16.79 -21.70 4.29
CA SER A 102 17.64 -22.30 5.35
C SER A 102 17.66 -23.84 5.36
N THR A 103 16.71 -24.52 4.73
CA THR A 103 16.56 -25.98 4.77
C THR A 103 16.89 -26.68 3.46
N GLY A 104 17.27 -25.98 2.40
CA GLY A 104 17.34 -26.60 1.10
C GLY A 104 18.33 -26.04 0.07
N CYS A 105 19.27 -25.18 0.46
CA CYS A 105 20.29 -24.72 -0.49
C CYS A 105 21.33 -25.81 -0.75
N PRO A 106 21.31 -26.47 -1.92
CA PRO A 106 22.36 -27.44 -2.25
C PRO A 106 23.68 -26.70 -2.55
N GLY A 107 24.62 -26.80 -1.65
CA GLY A 107 26.02 -26.76 -2.01
C GLY A 107 26.81 -25.47 -1.87
N THR A 108 26.22 -24.27 -1.82
CA THR A 108 26.95 -23.04 -1.49
C THR A 108 26.04 -21.99 -0.87
N LEU A 109 26.49 -21.36 0.23
CA LEU A 109 25.83 -20.22 0.86
C LEU A 109 25.48 -19.09 -0.14
N ALA A 110 26.21 -18.99 -1.23
CA ALA A 110 26.04 -17.96 -2.26
C ALA A 110 24.69 -18.03 -2.98
N ALA A 111 24.12 -19.23 -3.20
CA ALA A 111 22.85 -19.36 -3.90
C ALA A 111 21.64 -18.92 -3.06
N CYS A 112 21.75 -18.92 -1.73
CA CYS A 112 20.70 -18.52 -0.83
C CYS A 112 20.76 -17.03 -0.44
N SER A 113 21.92 -16.41 -0.55
CA SER A 113 22.10 -15.00 -0.21
C SER A 113 21.65 -14.03 -1.29
N VAL A 114 21.24 -14.54 -2.46
CA VAL A 114 20.82 -13.68 -3.59
C VAL A 114 19.42 -13.10 -3.41
N VAL A 115 18.54 -13.78 -2.67
CA VAL A 115 17.21 -13.26 -2.36
C VAL A 115 17.30 -12.43 -1.06
N PRO A 116 16.89 -11.17 -1.08
CA PRO A 116 17.02 -10.32 0.10
C PRO A 116 16.05 -10.75 1.21
N SER A 117 16.48 -10.55 2.45
CA SER A 117 15.56 -10.38 3.57
C SER A 117 15.43 -8.88 3.84
N ALA A 118 14.22 -8.42 4.00
CA ALA A 118 13.92 -7.03 4.25
C ALA A 118 12.85 -6.89 5.32
N ASP A 119 12.97 -5.88 6.15
CA ASP A 119 11.94 -5.44 7.07
C ASP A 119 11.88 -3.92 7.01
N VAL A 120 11.21 -3.43 5.99
CA VAL A 120 11.03 -2.01 5.69
C VAL A 120 9.56 -1.70 5.77
N THR A 121 9.19 -0.75 6.62
CA THR A 121 7.86 -0.14 6.67
C THR A 121 7.98 1.36 6.48
N VAL A 122 7.00 1.93 5.81
CA VAL A 122 6.84 3.37 5.63
C VAL A 122 5.54 3.76 6.29
N ASP A 123 5.65 4.39 7.45
CA ASP A 123 4.49 4.92 8.16
C ASP A 123 4.18 6.34 7.70
N SER A 124 2.90 6.67 7.60
CA SER A 124 2.44 7.95 7.09
C SER A 124 1.48 8.64 8.07
N LEU A 125 1.68 9.96 8.15
CA LEU A 125 0.77 10.90 8.83
C LEU A 125 0.33 11.97 7.84
N ALA A 126 -0.94 11.93 7.44
CA ALA A 126 -1.53 12.91 6.54
C ALA A 126 -2.33 13.97 7.31
N LEU A 127 -2.04 15.23 7.05
CA LEU A 127 -2.88 16.38 7.39
C LEU A 127 -3.63 16.78 6.12
N LEU A 128 -4.95 16.75 6.16
CA LEU A 128 -5.83 17.07 5.05
C LEU A 128 -6.71 18.26 5.38
N THR A 129 -6.98 19.08 4.38
CA THR A 129 -8.02 20.10 4.41
C THR A 129 -8.92 19.95 3.20
N ARG A 130 -10.21 20.19 3.35
CA ARG A 130 -11.18 20.26 2.27
C ARG A 130 -11.94 21.56 2.41
N TYR A 131 -12.01 22.35 1.34
CA TYR A 131 -12.81 23.56 1.26
C TYR A 131 -13.96 23.37 0.26
N ARG A 132 -15.19 23.55 0.73
CA ARG A 132 -16.38 23.50 -0.13
C ARG A 132 -16.57 24.85 -0.81
N ILE A 133 -16.35 24.90 -2.13
CA ILE A 133 -16.57 26.10 -2.96
C ILE A 133 -18.08 26.37 -3.07
N ASN A 134 -18.86 25.30 -3.17
CA ASN A 134 -20.32 25.29 -3.21
C ASN A 134 -20.83 23.89 -2.79
N GLU A 135 -22.14 23.65 -2.93
CA GLU A 135 -22.79 22.38 -2.55
C GLU A 135 -22.26 21.16 -3.33
N ASN A 136 -21.70 21.37 -4.53
CA ASN A 136 -21.25 20.31 -5.42
C ASN A 136 -19.74 20.23 -5.58
N MET A 137 -19.01 21.32 -5.36
CA MET A 137 -17.58 21.41 -5.69
C MET A 137 -16.76 21.65 -4.43
N SER A 138 -15.68 20.90 -4.27
CA SER A 138 -14.68 21.13 -3.24
C SER A 138 -13.27 20.95 -3.76
N VAL A 139 -12.32 21.60 -3.10
CA VAL A 139 -10.88 21.42 -3.28
C VAL A 139 -10.32 20.78 -2.02
N LEU A 140 -9.33 19.91 -2.20
CA LEU A 140 -8.61 19.27 -1.13
C LEU A 140 -7.14 19.68 -1.21
N GLY A 141 -6.49 19.77 -0.06
CA GLY A 141 -5.06 20.02 0.01
C GLY A 141 -4.51 19.49 1.32
N GLY A 142 -3.23 19.22 1.35
CA GLY A 142 -2.63 18.69 2.56
C GLY A 142 -1.17 18.34 2.41
N LEU A 143 -0.64 17.78 3.48
CA LEU A 143 0.73 17.30 3.60
C LEU A 143 0.70 15.87 4.12
N ASN A 144 1.52 15.02 3.55
CA ASN A 144 1.72 13.66 4.03
C ASN A 144 3.18 13.48 4.45
N ARG A 145 3.42 13.23 5.73
CA ARG A 145 4.76 12.87 6.24
C ARG A 145 4.93 11.37 6.11
N TYR A 146 6.00 10.97 5.48
CA TYR A 146 6.47 9.60 5.36
C TYR A 146 7.64 9.38 6.32
N GLU A 147 7.64 8.27 7.03
CA GLU A 147 8.69 7.92 7.97
C GLU A 147 9.13 6.46 7.77
N VAL A 148 10.43 6.29 7.57
CA VAL A 148 11.11 4.99 7.56
C VAL A 148 11.93 4.90 8.84
N SER A 149 11.60 3.96 9.74
CA SER A 149 12.25 3.84 11.04
C SER A 149 12.86 2.45 11.23
N ASN A 150 14.17 2.41 11.51
CA ASN A 150 14.92 1.18 11.81
C ASN A 150 14.70 0.06 10.78
N ALA A 151 14.47 0.44 9.53
CA ALA A 151 14.29 -0.50 8.45
C ALA A 151 15.58 -1.28 8.21
N THR A 152 15.47 -2.59 7.98
CA THR A 152 16.62 -3.46 7.75
C THR A 152 16.53 -4.17 6.44
N VAL A 153 17.66 -4.26 5.73
CA VAL A 153 17.79 -5.05 4.50
C VAL A 153 19.04 -5.88 4.58
N THR A 154 18.92 -7.16 4.25
CA THR A 154 20.07 -8.07 4.13
C THR A 154 20.10 -8.64 2.72
N SER A 155 21.18 -8.42 2.00
CA SER A 155 21.39 -8.92 0.65
C SER A 155 22.86 -9.16 0.38
N LEU A 156 23.20 -10.22 -0.35
CA LEU A 156 24.57 -10.55 -0.81
C LEU A 156 25.65 -10.44 0.28
N GLY A 157 25.31 -10.84 1.50
CA GLY A 157 26.23 -10.78 2.66
C GLY A 157 26.39 -9.40 3.28
N GLY A 158 25.58 -8.42 2.88
CA GLY A 158 25.49 -7.11 3.51
C GLY A 158 24.26 -7.00 4.40
N TYR A 159 24.39 -6.32 5.53
CA TYR A 159 23.31 -5.94 6.44
C TYR A 159 23.24 -4.41 6.51
N TYR A 160 22.08 -3.86 6.24
CA TYR A 160 21.82 -2.42 6.23
C TYR A 160 20.76 -2.05 7.24
N VAL A 161 20.93 -0.89 7.86
CA VAL A 161 19.91 -0.22 8.67
C VAL A 161 19.68 1.14 8.06
N VAL A 162 18.41 1.48 7.78
CA VAL A 162 18.03 2.76 7.16
C VAL A 162 16.93 3.45 7.96
N ASN A 163 17.03 4.79 8.03
CA ASN A 163 16.03 5.66 8.62
C ASN A 163 15.89 6.90 7.74
N GLY A 164 14.72 7.50 7.72
CA GLY A 164 14.49 8.76 7.01
C GLY A 164 13.05 9.21 7.15
N ASP A 165 12.83 10.49 6.96
CA ASP A 165 11.49 11.06 6.88
C ASP A 165 11.46 12.24 5.91
N GLU A 166 10.30 12.46 5.31
CA GLU A 166 10.07 13.57 4.39
C GLU A 166 8.57 13.88 4.28
N ILE A 167 8.25 15.08 3.80
CA ILE A 167 6.87 15.56 3.65
C ILE A 167 6.57 15.79 2.17
N ALA A 168 5.53 15.13 1.66
CA ALA A 168 5.00 15.33 0.32
C ALA A 168 3.69 16.12 0.35
N PRO A 169 3.52 17.16 -0.48
CA PRO A 169 2.25 17.83 -0.63
C PRO A 169 1.24 16.96 -1.40
N ILE A 170 -0.04 17.12 -1.01
CA ILE A 170 -1.19 16.48 -1.64
C ILE A 170 -2.17 17.56 -2.08
N ALA A 171 -2.79 17.40 -3.24
CA ALA A 171 -3.84 18.27 -3.73
C ALA A 171 -4.94 17.47 -4.41
N GLY A 172 -6.16 18.01 -4.42
CA GLY A 172 -7.27 17.33 -5.06
C GLY A 172 -8.46 18.23 -5.33
N VAL A 173 -9.36 17.70 -6.14
CA VAL A 173 -10.66 18.32 -6.44
C VAL A 173 -11.75 17.26 -6.36
N ALA A 174 -12.93 17.65 -5.90
CA ALA A 174 -14.05 16.74 -5.86
C ALA A 174 -15.34 17.40 -6.34
N TYR A 175 -16.15 16.61 -7.01
CA TYR A 175 -17.51 16.93 -7.39
C TYR A 175 -18.47 15.95 -6.70
N GLU A 176 -19.53 16.47 -6.09
CA GLU A 176 -20.57 15.70 -5.41
C GLU A 176 -21.96 16.11 -5.90
N ASN A 177 -22.82 15.11 -6.09
CA ASN A 177 -24.28 15.32 -6.22
C ASN A 177 -24.97 14.38 -5.21
N LYS A 178 -25.46 14.96 -4.12
CA LYS A 178 -26.04 14.22 -3.00
C LYS A 178 -27.36 13.53 -3.37
N GLU A 179 -28.08 14.00 -4.40
CA GLU A 179 -29.36 13.43 -4.81
C GLU A 179 -29.22 12.00 -5.37
N ILE A 180 -28.11 11.77 -6.07
CA ILE A 180 -27.81 10.48 -6.71
C ILE A 180 -26.58 9.79 -6.08
N ALA A 181 -26.14 10.24 -4.90
CA ALA A 181 -24.96 9.75 -4.21
C ALA A 181 -23.68 9.77 -5.10
N LEU A 182 -23.62 10.67 -6.09
CA LEU A 182 -22.46 10.82 -6.96
C LEU A 182 -21.35 11.55 -6.21
N ARG A 183 -20.14 10.99 -6.27
CA ARG A 183 -18.90 11.68 -5.94
C ARG A 183 -17.83 11.24 -6.93
N VAL A 184 -17.11 12.21 -7.45
CA VAL A 184 -15.89 12.01 -8.24
C VAL A 184 -14.81 12.85 -7.60
N GLU A 185 -13.70 12.23 -7.23
CA GLU A 185 -12.57 12.87 -6.57
C GLU A 185 -11.30 12.54 -7.34
N LEU A 186 -10.51 13.55 -7.64
CA LEU A 186 -9.18 13.41 -8.23
C LEU A 186 -8.15 13.92 -7.21
N MET A 187 -7.21 13.06 -6.83
CA MET A 187 -6.12 13.35 -5.89
C MET A 187 -4.78 13.20 -6.58
N LEU A 188 -3.91 14.15 -6.37
CA LEU A 188 -2.51 14.17 -6.79
C LEU A 188 -1.62 14.22 -5.54
N GLN A 189 -0.62 13.36 -5.48
CA GLN A 189 0.52 13.46 -4.59
C GLN A 189 1.77 13.67 -5.43
N THR A 190 2.63 14.58 -5.02
CA THR A 190 3.87 14.85 -5.75
C THR A 190 4.95 13.83 -5.42
N GLU A 191 5.85 13.61 -6.37
CA GLU A 191 7.11 12.91 -6.14
C GLU A 191 7.93 13.65 -5.08
N THR A 192 8.62 12.89 -4.22
CA THR A 192 9.40 13.47 -3.12
C THR A 192 10.61 12.60 -2.80
N ASP A 193 11.79 13.21 -2.79
CA ASP A 193 13.05 12.55 -2.42
C ASP A 193 13.17 12.45 -0.89
N VAL A 194 13.33 11.24 -0.38
CA VAL A 194 13.62 10.97 1.03
C VAL A 194 15.11 10.71 1.18
N THR A 195 15.81 11.59 1.87
CA THR A 195 17.22 11.36 2.24
C THR A 195 17.29 10.34 3.37
N LEU A 196 17.94 9.22 3.11
CA LEU A 196 18.08 8.15 4.09
C LEU A 196 19.40 8.29 4.87
N SER A 197 19.30 8.19 6.18
CA SER A 197 20.43 7.91 7.05
C SER A 197 20.65 6.39 7.04
N ALA A 198 21.74 5.95 6.42
CA ALA A 198 22.03 4.53 6.23
C ALA A 198 23.33 4.12 6.90
N SER A 199 23.36 2.89 7.41
CA SER A 199 24.56 2.24 7.89
C SER A 199 24.60 0.79 7.45
N SER A 200 25.79 0.24 7.26
CA SER A 200 25.97 -1.13 6.80
C SER A 200 27.02 -1.89 7.60
N SER A 201 26.90 -3.20 7.62
CA SER A 201 27.87 -4.15 8.19
C SER A 201 27.81 -5.49 7.46
N THR A 202 28.68 -6.41 7.77
CA THR A 202 28.64 -7.78 7.21
C THR A 202 27.63 -8.69 7.91
N SER A 203 27.06 -8.27 9.03
CA SER A 203 25.98 -8.96 9.74
C SER A 203 25.37 -8.06 10.80
N ALA A 204 24.19 -8.40 11.30
CA ALA A 204 23.53 -7.67 12.39
C ALA A 204 24.33 -7.64 13.71
N ALA A 205 25.30 -8.55 13.89
CA ALA A 205 26.12 -8.66 15.10
C ALA A 205 27.41 -7.82 15.06
N VAL A 206 27.71 -7.19 13.93
CA VAL A 206 28.95 -6.41 13.71
C VAL A 206 28.62 -4.91 13.74
N ALA A 207 29.56 -4.10 14.25
CA ALA A 207 29.42 -2.65 14.23
C ALA A 207 29.17 -2.11 12.81
N THR A 208 28.19 -1.24 12.67
CA THR A 208 27.81 -0.64 11.39
C THR A 208 28.75 0.51 11.03
N THR A 209 28.94 0.71 9.73
CA THR A 209 29.63 1.86 9.15
C THR A 209 28.62 2.72 8.38
N ALA A 210 28.68 4.03 8.54
CA ALA A 210 27.80 4.95 7.83
C ALA A 210 27.93 4.82 6.29
N VAL A 211 26.82 4.86 5.61
CA VAL A 211 26.70 4.87 4.13
C VAL A 211 26.15 6.23 3.74
N THR A 212 26.86 6.94 2.88
CA THR A 212 26.44 8.27 2.40
C THR A 212 25.74 8.16 1.05
N GLY A 213 24.75 9.03 0.83
CA GLY A 213 24.01 9.10 -0.45
C GLY A 213 22.90 8.08 -0.59
N ALA A 214 22.51 7.39 0.49
CA ALA A 214 21.30 6.56 0.47
C ALA A 214 20.05 7.43 0.32
N LYS A 215 19.15 7.01 -0.56
CA LYS A 215 17.89 7.71 -0.83
C LYS A 215 16.76 6.74 -1.17
N MET A 216 15.54 7.18 -0.95
CA MET A 216 14.31 6.57 -1.43
C MET A 216 13.46 7.68 -2.05
N VAL A 217 12.76 7.39 -3.11
CA VAL A 217 11.84 8.34 -3.74
C VAL A 217 10.41 7.87 -3.51
N ILE A 218 9.57 8.75 -2.97
CA ILE A 218 8.12 8.57 -2.89
C ILE A 218 7.56 8.88 -4.29
N PRO A 219 6.80 7.98 -4.92
CA PRO A 219 6.30 8.20 -6.28
C PRO A 219 5.29 9.34 -6.35
N GLN A 220 5.25 10.00 -7.51
CA GLN A 220 4.07 10.76 -7.87
C GLN A 220 2.90 9.79 -8.05
N THR A 221 1.74 10.13 -7.47
CA THR A 221 0.52 9.33 -7.65
C THR A 221 -0.65 10.19 -8.12
N LEU A 222 -1.47 9.62 -8.98
CA LEU A 222 -2.74 10.19 -9.41
C LEU A 222 -3.85 9.17 -9.13
N THR A 223 -4.82 9.57 -8.30
CA THR A 223 -5.94 8.71 -7.92
C THR A 223 -7.26 9.37 -8.29
N LEU A 224 -8.04 8.69 -9.11
CA LEU A 224 -9.43 9.02 -9.40
C LEU A 224 -10.32 8.07 -8.61
N ASN A 225 -11.09 8.59 -7.66
CA ASN A 225 -12.13 7.87 -6.95
C ASN A 225 -13.50 8.26 -7.49
N PHE A 226 -14.41 7.31 -7.66
CA PHE A 226 -15.78 7.58 -8.08
C PHE A 226 -16.78 6.70 -7.36
N GLN A 227 -17.96 7.23 -7.16
CA GLN A 227 -19.14 6.50 -6.73
C GLN A 227 -20.40 7.12 -7.30
N SER A 228 -21.47 6.33 -7.45
CA SER A 228 -22.80 6.81 -7.85
C SER A 228 -23.88 5.82 -7.42
N GLY A 229 -25.02 6.33 -6.97
CA GLY A 229 -26.24 5.54 -6.83
C GLY A 229 -26.80 5.22 -8.22
N ILE A 230 -26.84 3.95 -8.56
CA ILE A 230 -27.30 3.47 -9.88
C ILE A 230 -28.72 2.90 -9.87
N ALA A 231 -29.22 2.58 -8.69
CA ALA A 231 -30.60 2.16 -8.44
C ALA A 231 -30.94 2.44 -6.97
N GLU A 232 -32.20 2.20 -6.59
CA GLU A 232 -32.60 2.24 -5.19
C GLU A 232 -31.71 1.30 -4.36
N ASP A 233 -31.19 1.79 -3.23
CA ASP A 233 -30.30 1.07 -2.31
C ASP A 233 -29.04 0.44 -2.95
N THR A 234 -28.65 0.88 -4.13
CA THR A 234 -27.51 0.31 -4.87
C THR A 234 -26.52 1.38 -5.28
N LEU A 235 -25.27 1.21 -4.84
CA LEU A 235 -24.14 2.08 -5.11
C LEU A 235 -23.14 1.37 -6.01
N LEU A 236 -22.75 1.99 -7.12
CA LEU A 236 -21.55 1.65 -7.89
C LEU A 236 -20.40 2.50 -7.37
N PHE A 237 -19.22 1.92 -7.23
CA PHE A 237 -18.02 2.64 -6.82
C PHE A 237 -16.77 2.06 -7.47
N GLY A 238 -15.68 2.80 -7.45
CA GLY A 238 -14.40 2.32 -7.96
C GLY A 238 -13.32 3.37 -7.93
N SER A 239 -12.15 2.99 -8.42
CA SER A 239 -11.00 3.89 -8.52
C SER A 239 -10.08 3.52 -9.68
N ILE A 240 -9.33 4.52 -10.14
CA ILE A 240 -8.15 4.36 -10.99
C ILE A 240 -6.99 5.00 -10.23
N HIS A 241 -5.92 4.26 -10.02
CA HIS A 241 -4.73 4.74 -9.33
C HIS A 241 -3.50 4.47 -10.18
N LYS A 242 -2.75 5.51 -10.48
CA LYS A 242 -1.47 5.44 -11.17
C LYS A 242 -0.36 5.91 -10.24
N ALA A 243 0.72 5.13 -10.18
CA ALA A 243 1.94 5.49 -9.46
C ALA A 243 3.14 5.38 -10.39
N ASP A 244 3.94 6.45 -10.46
CA ASP A 244 5.13 6.57 -11.32
C ASP A 244 6.34 5.94 -10.59
N TRP A 245 6.36 4.61 -10.52
CA TRP A 245 7.41 3.86 -9.82
C TRP A 245 8.74 3.88 -10.56
N GLN A 246 8.77 4.08 -11.88
CA GLN A 246 9.98 4.11 -12.66
C GLN A 246 10.95 5.22 -12.20
N THR A 247 10.44 6.33 -11.67
CA THR A 247 11.25 7.39 -11.07
C THR A 247 11.48 7.18 -9.58
N ALA A 248 10.66 6.37 -8.91
CA ALA A 248 10.60 6.22 -7.46
C ALA A 248 11.38 4.99 -6.99
N GLN A 249 12.70 5.09 -7.05
CA GLN A 249 13.60 3.99 -6.71
C GLN A 249 14.17 4.11 -5.29
N ILE A 250 14.62 2.96 -4.76
CA ILE A 250 15.44 2.86 -3.54
C ILE A 250 16.88 2.65 -3.99
N ASN A 251 17.77 3.51 -3.55
CA ASN A 251 19.21 3.41 -3.81
C ASN A 251 19.97 3.50 -2.50
N ILE A 252 20.67 2.44 -2.14
CA ILE A 252 21.58 2.40 -1.00
C ILE A 252 22.96 2.06 -1.52
N PRO A 253 23.90 3.03 -1.57
CA PRO A 253 25.24 2.81 -2.12
C PRO A 253 26.02 1.73 -1.39
N ALA A 254 26.96 1.12 -2.09
CA ALA A 254 27.91 0.19 -1.50
C ALA A 254 28.72 0.88 -0.39
N ASN A 255 29.09 0.12 0.63
CA ASN A 255 30.01 0.63 1.64
C ASN A 255 31.42 0.76 1.05
N ALA A 256 31.96 1.99 1.04
CA ALA A 256 33.28 2.29 0.50
C ALA A 256 34.46 1.58 1.23
N THR A 257 34.24 1.11 2.46
CA THR A 257 35.27 0.51 3.32
C THR A 257 35.09 -0.98 3.58
N GLY A 258 34.05 -1.62 3.00
CA GLY A 258 33.71 -3.02 3.24
C GLY A 258 33.17 -3.76 2.01
N PRO A 259 33.01 -5.07 2.08
CA PRO A 259 32.58 -5.90 0.97
C PRO A 259 31.06 -5.89 0.75
N VAL A 260 30.37 -4.84 1.17
CA VAL A 260 28.91 -4.75 1.11
C VAL A 260 28.47 -4.07 -0.16
N ALA A 261 27.74 -4.81 -1.00
CA ALA A 261 27.29 -4.35 -2.33
C ALA A 261 26.17 -3.30 -2.22
N ALA A 262 25.99 -2.46 -3.24
CA ALA A 262 24.85 -1.55 -3.31
C ALA A 262 23.52 -2.33 -3.39
N ILE A 263 22.45 -1.68 -2.95
CA ILE A 263 21.07 -2.14 -3.15
C ILE A 263 20.37 -1.09 -4.00
N ASP A 264 19.97 -1.49 -5.17
CA ASP A 264 19.20 -0.68 -6.11
C ASP A 264 17.91 -1.43 -6.44
N SER A 265 16.76 -0.77 -6.32
CA SER A 265 15.51 -1.29 -6.85
C SER A 265 15.37 -0.96 -8.34
N ASP A 266 14.45 -1.64 -9.01
CA ASP A 266 14.12 -1.44 -10.43
C ASP A 266 12.60 -1.58 -10.61
N PHE A 267 11.88 -0.76 -9.85
CA PHE A 267 10.42 -0.72 -9.90
C PHE A 267 9.94 -0.12 -11.21
N GLY A 268 8.84 -0.66 -11.74
CA GLY A 268 8.19 -0.14 -12.95
C GLY A 268 6.81 0.46 -12.64
N ASP A 269 6.39 1.40 -13.49
CA ASP A 269 5.08 2.06 -13.37
C ASP A 269 3.94 1.06 -13.30
N ARG A 270 2.92 1.40 -12.49
CA ARG A 270 1.72 0.57 -12.31
C ARG A 270 0.46 1.42 -12.36
N THR A 271 -0.57 0.79 -12.90
CA THR A 271 -1.93 1.33 -12.84
C THR A 271 -2.85 0.27 -12.25
N ALA A 272 -3.55 0.64 -11.20
CA ALA A 272 -4.55 -0.21 -10.57
C ALA A 272 -5.95 0.33 -10.85
N TYR A 273 -6.86 -0.58 -11.14
CA TYR A 273 -8.27 -0.32 -11.41
C TYR A 273 -9.13 -1.06 -10.41
N SER A 274 -10.18 -0.44 -9.93
CA SER A 274 -11.16 -1.12 -9.09
C SER A 274 -12.59 -0.74 -9.48
N VAL A 275 -13.51 -1.69 -9.33
CA VAL A 275 -14.95 -1.47 -9.46
C VAL A 275 -15.68 -2.35 -8.47
N GLY A 276 -16.73 -1.84 -7.88
CA GLY A 276 -17.53 -2.58 -6.91
C GLY A 276 -18.96 -2.11 -6.88
N ILE A 277 -19.78 -2.95 -6.30
CA ILE A 277 -21.19 -2.71 -6.07
C ILE A 277 -21.51 -2.90 -4.59
N GLY A 278 -22.25 -1.95 -4.02
CA GLY A 278 -22.78 -2.02 -2.67
C GLY A 278 -24.30 -2.06 -2.68
N ARG A 279 -24.88 -2.87 -1.81
CA ARG A 279 -26.34 -2.98 -1.65
C ARG A 279 -26.74 -2.77 -0.20
N LYS A 280 -27.62 -1.84 0.05
CA LYS A 280 -28.30 -1.66 1.33
C LYS A 280 -29.38 -2.74 1.46
N ILE A 281 -29.27 -3.57 2.49
CA ILE A 281 -30.18 -4.70 2.74
C ILE A 281 -31.27 -4.29 3.73
N THR A 282 -30.88 -3.54 4.78
CA THR A 282 -31.79 -2.89 5.73
C THR A 282 -31.33 -1.45 5.93
N GLU A 283 -32.03 -0.68 6.76
CA GLU A 283 -31.61 0.70 7.07
C GLU A 283 -30.22 0.77 7.67
N ASP A 284 -29.82 -0.23 8.43
CA ASP A 284 -28.55 -0.26 9.17
C ASP A 284 -27.52 -1.21 8.58
N PHE A 285 -27.91 -2.12 7.68
CA PHE A 285 -27.02 -3.17 7.17
C PHE A 285 -26.86 -3.12 5.66
N SER A 286 -25.62 -3.23 5.22
CA SER A 286 -25.24 -3.20 3.83
C SER A 286 -24.14 -4.21 3.53
N VAL A 287 -24.12 -4.71 2.30
CA VAL A 287 -23.08 -5.61 1.78
C VAL A 287 -22.46 -5.04 0.52
N LEU A 288 -21.26 -5.44 0.23
CA LEU A 288 -20.56 -5.04 -0.99
C LEU A 288 -19.73 -6.19 -1.58
N GLY A 289 -19.52 -6.10 -2.87
CA GLY A 289 -18.54 -6.90 -3.60
C GLY A 289 -17.75 -6.02 -4.54
N SER A 290 -16.45 -6.30 -4.71
CA SER A 290 -15.61 -5.56 -5.63
C SER A 290 -14.58 -6.45 -6.33
N TYR A 291 -14.15 -5.99 -7.48
CA TYR A 291 -13.04 -6.53 -8.25
C TYR A 291 -12.01 -5.43 -8.43
N ALA A 292 -10.73 -5.77 -8.27
CA ALA A 292 -9.63 -4.88 -8.59
C ALA A 292 -8.58 -5.64 -9.40
N THR A 293 -7.84 -4.91 -10.22
CA THR A 293 -6.70 -5.43 -10.96
C THR A 293 -5.59 -4.39 -10.98
N GLU A 294 -4.37 -4.84 -11.01
CA GLU A 294 -3.19 -4.03 -11.20
C GLU A 294 -2.38 -4.59 -12.36
N ASP A 295 -1.92 -3.70 -13.24
CA ASP A 295 -1.13 -4.09 -14.41
C ASP A 295 0.21 -4.69 -13.99
N GLY A 296 0.66 -5.70 -14.71
CA GLY A 296 2.02 -6.26 -14.59
C GLY A 296 3.04 -5.45 -15.38
N GLY A 297 4.33 -5.58 -15.03
CA GLY A 297 5.47 -5.02 -15.77
C GLY A 297 6.11 -5.99 -16.75
N GLY A 298 5.69 -7.24 -16.71
CA GLY A 298 6.22 -8.35 -17.49
C GLY A 298 6.70 -9.50 -16.61
N ALA A 299 6.65 -10.70 -17.13
CA ALA A 299 6.96 -11.93 -16.41
C ALA A 299 8.44 -12.07 -15.99
N THR A 300 9.28 -11.08 -16.23
CA THR A 300 10.70 -11.05 -15.83
C THR A 300 11.05 -9.76 -15.14
N SER A 301 11.86 -9.82 -14.07
CA SER A 301 12.33 -8.67 -13.32
C SER A 301 13.79 -8.80 -12.94
N THR A 302 14.49 -7.68 -12.82
CA THR A 302 15.82 -7.58 -12.22
C THR A 302 15.78 -6.95 -10.82
N ASP A 303 14.62 -6.44 -10.42
CA ASP A 303 14.41 -5.85 -9.12
C ASP A 303 14.45 -6.90 -8.00
N PRO A 304 15.32 -6.76 -7.00
CA PRO A 304 15.50 -7.76 -5.94
C PRO A 304 14.30 -7.87 -4.98
N PHE A 305 13.37 -6.92 -5.04
CA PHE A 305 12.22 -6.85 -4.15
C PHE A 305 10.91 -7.31 -4.80
N THR A 306 10.89 -7.51 -6.12
CA THR A 306 9.71 -7.91 -6.88
C THR A 306 9.49 -9.42 -6.82
N LEU A 307 8.44 -9.85 -6.14
CA LEU A 307 8.03 -11.27 -6.03
C LEU A 307 6.79 -11.61 -6.85
N THR A 308 6.15 -10.63 -7.48
CA THR A 308 4.87 -10.79 -8.20
C THR A 308 4.80 -9.84 -9.39
N ASP A 309 3.96 -10.16 -10.38
CA ASP A 309 3.76 -9.31 -11.56
C ASP A 309 2.27 -9.05 -11.81
N GLY A 310 1.82 -7.87 -11.34
CA GLY A 310 0.41 -7.52 -11.37
C GLY A 310 -0.46 -8.36 -10.43
N SER A 311 -1.75 -8.07 -10.41
CA SER A 311 -2.67 -8.76 -9.51
C SER A 311 -4.13 -8.69 -9.95
N GLN A 312 -4.95 -9.63 -9.44
CA GLN A 312 -6.40 -9.64 -9.55
C GLN A 312 -7.00 -9.94 -8.18
N THR A 313 -7.84 -9.06 -7.69
CA THR A 313 -8.44 -9.15 -6.35
C THR A 313 -9.96 -9.22 -6.44
N LEU A 314 -10.54 -10.17 -5.72
CA LEU A 314 -11.95 -10.19 -5.39
C LEU A 314 -12.11 -9.88 -3.91
N ALA A 315 -13.05 -8.98 -3.58
CA ALA A 315 -13.33 -8.67 -2.19
C ALA A 315 -14.83 -8.64 -1.92
N VAL A 316 -15.20 -9.02 -0.71
CA VAL A 316 -16.55 -8.92 -0.17
C VAL A 316 -16.51 -8.25 1.18
N GLY A 317 -17.55 -7.50 1.51
CA GLY A 317 -17.60 -6.80 2.78
C GLY A 317 -19.03 -6.55 3.24
N ALA A 318 -19.13 -6.18 4.50
CA ALA A 318 -20.38 -5.79 5.14
C ALA A 318 -20.15 -4.55 6.01
N ARG A 319 -21.20 -3.76 6.16
CA ARG A 319 -21.25 -2.60 7.03
C ARG A 319 -22.52 -2.63 7.85
N TYR A 320 -22.37 -2.35 9.13
CA TYR A 320 -23.47 -2.19 10.07
C TYR A 320 -23.35 -0.82 10.75
N THR A 321 -24.44 -0.06 10.78
CA THR A 321 -24.54 1.24 11.45
C THR A 321 -25.44 1.10 12.67
N TYR A 322 -24.97 1.54 13.81
CA TYR A 322 -25.74 1.58 15.04
C TYR A 322 -25.57 2.98 15.67
N GLU A 323 -26.65 3.74 15.67
CA GLU A 323 -26.66 5.14 16.12
C GLU A 323 -25.57 5.96 15.40
N ASN A 324 -24.58 6.46 16.14
CA ASN A 324 -23.45 7.23 15.63
C ASN A 324 -22.21 6.37 15.31
N MET A 325 -22.28 5.06 15.47
CA MET A 325 -21.19 4.13 15.23
C MET A 325 -21.43 3.35 13.93
N THR A 326 -20.37 3.16 13.17
CA THR A 326 -20.36 2.31 11.98
C THR A 326 -19.28 1.26 12.12
N ILE A 327 -19.64 -0.02 11.93
CA ILE A 327 -18.71 -1.13 11.89
C ILE A 327 -18.66 -1.66 10.46
N SER A 328 -17.48 -1.77 9.89
CA SER A 328 -17.28 -2.33 8.55
C SER A 328 -16.23 -3.42 8.61
N GLY A 329 -16.50 -4.53 7.95
CA GLY A 329 -15.55 -5.63 7.85
C GLY A 329 -15.57 -6.23 6.45
N GLY A 330 -14.46 -6.87 6.06
CA GLY A 330 -14.38 -7.47 4.75
C GLY A 330 -13.22 -8.44 4.61
N TYR A 331 -13.32 -9.26 3.57
CA TYR A 331 -12.33 -10.25 3.18
C TYR A 331 -11.97 -10.05 1.71
N SER A 332 -10.69 -10.20 1.40
CA SER A 332 -10.17 -10.18 0.02
C SER A 332 -9.36 -11.43 -0.30
N TYR A 333 -9.45 -11.84 -1.55
CA TYR A 333 -8.61 -12.86 -2.16
C TYR A 333 -7.96 -12.27 -3.41
N THR A 334 -6.63 -12.31 -3.44
CA THR A 334 -5.82 -11.78 -4.53
C THR A 334 -5.01 -12.90 -5.16
N LYS A 335 -5.19 -13.11 -6.45
CA LYS A 335 -4.24 -13.86 -7.27
C LYS A 335 -3.19 -12.88 -7.77
N VAL A 336 -1.92 -13.14 -7.48
CA VAL A 336 -0.79 -12.35 -7.98
C VAL A 336 -0.21 -12.99 -9.22
N GLY A 337 0.34 -12.17 -10.12
CA GLY A 337 0.94 -12.63 -11.37
C GLY A 337 2.29 -13.31 -11.12
N ASP A 338 2.63 -14.20 -12.03
CA ASP A 338 3.88 -14.97 -12.02
C ASP A 338 5.05 -14.08 -12.44
N VAL A 339 6.21 -14.26 -11.81
CA VAL A 339 7.43 -13.53 -12.15
C VAL A 339 8.66 -14.43 -12.06
N THR A 340 9.61 -14.21 -12.96
CA THR A 340 10.97 -14.75 -12.86
C THR A 340 11.93 -13.60 -12.62
N MET A 341 12.53 -13.59 -11.44
CA MET A 341 13.53 -12.59 -11.04
C MET A 341 14.92 -13.10 -11.39
N THR A 342 15.72 -12.30 -12.09
CA THR A 342 17.13 -12.58 -12.37
C THR A 342 18.00 -11.72 -11.45
N HIS A 343 18.73 -12.38 -10.57
CA HIS A 343 19.63 -11.74 -9.63
C HIS A 343 20.91 -11.23 -10.32
N SER A 344 21.57 -10.25 -9.71
CA SER A 344 22.84 -9.70 -10.21
C SER A 344 23.95 -10.75 -10.36
N THR A 345 23.84 -11.88 -9.69
CA THR A 345 24.74 -13.04 -9.83
C THR A 345 24.47 -13.92 -11.06
N GLY A 346 23.42 -13.61 -11.83
CA GLY A 346 22.94 -14.44 -12.95
C GLY A 346 22.07 -15.63 -12.54
N LEU A 347 21.78 -15.79 -11.26
CA LEU A 347 20.83 -16.78 -10.77
C LEU A 347 19.39 -16.28 -10.98
N SER A 348 18.44 -17.20 -11.11
CA SER A 348 17.03 -16.86 -11.27
C SER A 348 16.18 -17.51 -10.18
N SER A 349 15.20 -16.74 -9.70
CA SER A 349 14.11 -17.21 -8.85
C SER A 349 12.79 -17.05 -9.59
N THR A 350 11.96 -18.09 -9.57
CA THR A 350 10.64 -18.08 -10.22
C THR A 350 9.55 -18.21 -9.16
N TYR A 351 8.57 -17.32 -9.21
CA TYR A 351 7.43 -17.26 -8.31
C TYR A 351 6.15 -17.43 -9.13
N THR A 352 5.40 -18.50 -8.88
CA THR A 352 4.21 -18.88 -9.66
C THR A 352 3.08 -19.36 -8.77
N ASP A 353 1.84 -19.19 -9.25
CA ASP A 353 0.61 -19.63 -8.58
C ASP A 353 0.43 -19.11 -7.16
N ASN A 354 0.91 -17.89 -6.92
CA ASN A 354 0.90 -17.26 -5.61
C ASN A 354 -0.41 -16.48 -5.35
N LYS A 355 -0.71 -16.30 -4.07
CA LYS A 355 -1.92 -15.61 -3.63
C LYS A 355 -1.69 -14.81 -2.36
N VAL A 356 -2.56 -13.85 -2.14
CA VAL A 356 -2.62 -13.04 -0.92
C VAL A 356 -4.05 -12.99 -0.43
N THR A 357 -4.26 -13.10 0.88
CA THR A 357 -5.58 -12.93 1.49
C THR A 357 -5.56 -11.81 2.52
N GLY A 358 -6.65 -11.07 2.60
CA GLY A 358 -6.80 -9.96 3.54
C GLY A 358 -8.10 -10.05 4.33
N LEU A 359 -8.01 -9.73 5.62
CA LEU A 359 -9.16 -9.53 6.50
C LEU A 359 -9.04 -8.15 7.12
N GLY A 360 -10.07 -7.32 7.00
CA GLY A 360 -10.09 -5.97 7.56
C GLY A 360 -11.32 -5.69 8.42
N LEU A 361 -11.13 -4.85 9.42
CA LEU A 361 -12.17 -4.30 10.29
C LEU A 361 -11.94 -2.80 10.45
N LYS A 362 -13.01 -1.99 10.33
CA LYS A 362 -13.00 -0.55 10.61
C LYS A 362 -14.20 -0.18 11.46
N ILE A 363 -13.97 0.66 12.47
CA ILE A 363 -15.01 1.25 13.31
C ILE A 363 -14.90 2.77 13.16
N GLY A 364 -16.01 3.41 12.84
CA GLY A 364 -16.14 4.85 12.72
C GLY A 364 -17.18 5.39 13.69
N PHE A 365 -16.96 6.62 14.17
CA PHE A 365 -17.86 7.34 15.08
C PHE A 365 -18.11 8.75 14.52
N SER A 366 -19.39 9.14 14.44
CA SER A 366 -19.83 10.49 14.12
C SER A 366 -20.29 11.21 15.41
N PHE A 367 -19.92 12.51 15.56
CA PHE A 367 -20.23 13.31 16.76
C PHE A 367 -21.04 14.56 16.40
#